data_0f1c73d18f7cdb3680a3125876dcdda3
#
_entry.id   0f1c73d18f7cdb3680a3125876dcdda3
#
_cell.length_a   1.000
_cell.length_b   1.000
_cell.length_c   1.000
_cell.angle_alpha   90.00
_cell.angle_beta   90.00
_cell.angle_gamma   90.00
#
_symmetry.space_group_name_H-M   'P 1'
#
loop_
_entity.id
_entity.type
_entity.pdbx_description
1 polymer ?
#
loop_
_entity_poly.entity_id
_entity_poly.type
_entity_poly.pdbx_seq_one_letter_code
_entity_poly.pdbx_strand_id
1 'polypeptide(L)'
;MAEFSVEYINPFLMAATSVIKDICQVDMKIGRPYVKTTEFASDSVIIMIGVTGEVRGQVLMSFPEAHALHVASKMMMGMPVTALDDMSASAINELGNMMMGNAATILSTKGIAMDITPPTLCRGNVYLKQSYSQNICVPLTSDAVSYTHLTLPTSDLV
;
A
#
# COMPACT_ATOMS: atom_id res chain seq x y z
N MET A 1 1.42 25.32 -3.08
CA MET A 1 1.51 23.87 -3.33
C MET A 1 2.35 23.27 -2.22
N ALA A 2 1.76 22.50 -1.35
CA ALA A 2 2.52 21.83 -0.32
C ALA A 2 3.46 20.82 -0.99
N GLU A 3 4.76 20.99 -0.82
CA GLU A 3 5.71 19.98 -1.23
C GLU A 3 5.45 18.72 -0.39
N PHE A 4 5.43 17.58 -1.06
CA PHE A 4 5.27 16.31 -0.40
C PHE A 4 6.53 16.04 0.43
N SER A 5 6.46 16.33 1.70
CA SER A 5 7.60 16.16 2.58
C SER A 5 7.92 14.69 2.77
N VAL A 6 9.19 14.34 2.70
CA VAL A 6 9.71 13.00 3.04
C VAL A 6 9.24 12.56 4.43
N GLU A 7 8.99 13.50 5.33
CA GLU A 7 8.45 13.23 6.67
C GLU A 7 7.09 12.55 6.65
N TYR A 8 6.28 12.80 5.62
CA TYR A 8 4.97 12.15 5.49
C TYR A 8 5.03 10.83 4.72
N ILE A 9 6.02 10.66 3.83
CA ILE A 9 6.17 9.44 3.04
C ILE A 9 6.83 8.32 3.85
N ASN A 10 7.89 8.63 4.55
CA ASN A 10 8.68 7.62 5.27
C ASN A 10 7.89 6.78 6.26
N PRO A 11 6.94 7.31 7.04
CA PRO A 11 6.12 6.47 7.92
C PRO A 11 5.36 5.38 7.19
N PHE A 12 4.84 5.66 5.99
CA PHE A 12 4.15 4.65 5.18
C PHE A 12 5.11 3.57 4.67
N LEU A 13 6.29 3.97 4.24
CA LEU A 13 7.31 3.03 3.76
C LEU A 13 7.85 2.15 4.90
N MET A 14 8.10 2.74 6.05
CA MET A 14 8.53 2.01 7.24
C MET A 14 7.47 1.02 7.70
N ALA A 15 6.22 1.45 7.74
CA ALA A 15 5.11 0.58 8.11
C ALA A 15 4.93 -0.58 7.11
N ALA A 16 4.99 -0.29 5.82
CA ALA A 16 4.84 -1.30 4.77
C ALA A 16 5.95 -2.35 4.84
N THR A 17 7.19 -1.93 4.93
CA THR A 17 8.34 -2.85 4.99
C THR A 17 8.34 -3.67 6.27
N SER A 18 7.98 -3.06 7.40
CA SER A 18 7.92 -3.72 8.70
C SER A 18 6.84 -4.80 8.74
N VAL A 19 5.63 -4.50 8.27
CA VAL A 19 4.51 -5.45 8.28
C VAL A 19 4.79 -6.60 7.30
N ILE A 20 5.30 -6.33 6.12
CA ILE A 20 5.65 -7.39 5.16
C ILE A 20 6.72 -8.31 5.76
N LYS A 21 7.72 -7.75 6.44
CA LYS A 21 8.74 -8.54 7.10
C LYS A 21 8.16 -9.44 8.19
N ASP A 22 7.29 -8.89 9.03
CA ASP A 22 6.71 -9.64 10.14
C ASP A 22 5.78 -10.77 9.66
N ILE A 23 4.99 -10.51 8.62
CA ILE A 23 4.00 -11.47 8.12
C ILE A 23 4.61 -12.44 7.11
N CYS A 24 5.34 -11.92 6.13
CA CYS A 24 5.86 -12.72 5.02
C CYS A 24 7.30 -13.16 5.21
N GLN A 25 7.99 -12.65 6.22
CA GLN A 25 9.42 -12.92 6.50
C GLN A 25 10.31 -12.55 5.31
N VAL A 26 9.96 -11.48 4.63
CA VAL A 26 10.67 -10.98 3.46
C VAL A 26 11.17 -9.56 3.74
N ASP A 27 12.46 -9.34 3.51
CA ASP A 27 13.06 -8.01 3.56
C ASP A 27 12.81 -7.29 2.24
N MET A 28 11.99 -6.25 2.28
CA MET A 28 11.70 -5.43 1.10
C MET A 28 12.69 -4.27 1.00
N LYS A 29 13.19 -4.05 -0.20
CA LYS A 29 14.04 -2.89 -0.52
C LYS A 29 13.16 -1.79 -1.07
N ILE A 30 13.36 -0.57 -0.56
CA ILE A 30 12.66 0.61 -1.03
C ILE A 30 13.39 1.13 -2.26
N GLY A 31 12.70 1.14 -3.38
CA GLY A 31 13.23 1.66 -4.63
C GLY A 31 13.13 3.17 -4.74
N ARG A 32 13.55 3.69 -5.88
CA ARG A 32 13.53 5.13 -6.14
C ARG A 32 12.10 5.59 -6.41
N PRO A 33 11.58 6.59 -5.67
CA PRO A 33 10.27 7.15 -5.95
C PRO A 33 10.19 7.78 -7.34
N TYR A 34 9.02 7.65 -7.98
CA TYR A 34 8.75 8.27 -9.26
C TYR A 34 7.30 8.73 -9.36
N VAL A 35 7.03 9.64 -10.26
CA VAL A 35 5.66 10.09 -10.55
C VAL A 35 5.03 9.14 -11.55
N LYS A 36 3.84 8.65 -11.23
CA LYS A 36 3.12 7.68 -12.07
C LYS A 36 1.72 8.17 -12.42
N THR A 37 1.27 7.83 -13.61
CA THR A 37 -0.15 7.89 -13.97
C THR A 37 -0.93 6.76 -13.28
N THR A 38 -2.24 6.91 -13.21
CA THR A 38 -3.13 6.01 -12.46
C THR A 38 -3.52 4.74 -13.22
N GLU A 39 -2.63 4.23 -14.07
CA GLU A 39 -2.85 2.99 -14.81
C GLU A 39 -2.16 1.82 -14.13
N PHE A 40 -2.89 0.72 -14.01
CA PHE A 40 -2.40 -0.51 -13.42
C PHE A 40 -2.48 -1.66 -14.43
N ALA A 41 -1.58 -2.62 -14.31
CA ALA A 41 -1.61 -3.81 -15.16
C ALA A 41 -2.88 -4.64 -14.95
N SER A 42 -3.28 -5.40 -15.96
CA SER A 42 -4.51 -6.20 -15.92
C SER A 42 -4.52 -7.29 -14.86
N ASP A 43 -3.35 -7.74 -14.42
CA ASP A 43 -3.17 -8.73 -13.36
C ASP A 43 -2.95 -8.12 -11.99
N SER A 44 -3.16 -6.81 -11.84
CA SER A 44 -2.94 -6.13 -10.57
C SER A 44 -4.05 -6.42 -9.56
N VAL A 45 -3.65 -6.64 -8.32
CA VAL A 45 -4.50 -6.60 -7.15
C VAL A 45 -4.14 -5.33 -6.38
N ILE A 46 -5.12 -4.47 -6.15
CA ILE A 46 -4.90 -3.14 -5.59
C ILE A 46 -5.70 -2.99 -4.31
N ILE A 47 -5.02 -2.63 -3.24
CA ILE A 47 -5.65 -2.23 -1.98
C ILE A 47 -5.70 -0.71 -1.96
N MET A 48 -6.89 -0.14 -1.75
CA MET A 48 -7.09 1.30 -1.63
C MET A 48 -7.52 1.63 -0.21
N ILE A 49 -6.84 2.56 0.42
CA ILE A 49 -7.17 3.02 1.76
C ILE A 49 -7.16 4.55 1.76
N GLY A 50 -8.27 5.14 2.19
CA GLY A 50 -8.37 6.58 2.37
C GLY A 50 -7.69 7.02 3.66
N VAL A 51 -7.08 8.19 3.60
CA VAL A 51 -6.40 8.83 4.73
C VAL A 51 -7.05 10.18 4.97
N THR A 52 -7.39 10.45 6.22
CA THR A 52 -8.01 11.70 6.65
C THR A 52 -7.30 12.25 7.89
N GLY A 53 -7.58 13.49 8.22
CA GLY A 53 -6.93 14.18 9.33
C GLY A 53 -5.98 15.26 8.84
N GLU A 54 -4.84 15.38 9.47
CA GLU A 54 -3.79 16.33 9.04
C GLU A 54 -3.13 15.93 7.73
N VAL A 55 -3.08 14.62 7.47
CA VAL A 55 -2.68 14.07 6.18
C VAL A 55 -3.95 13.57 5.48
N ARG A 56 -4.15 13.98 4.23
CA ARG A 56 -5.32 13.59 3.46
C ARG A 56 -4.93 13.02 2.11
N GLY A 57 -5.65 12.01 1.68
CA GLY A 57 -5.44 11.41 0.38
C GLY A 57 -5.84 9.95 0.35
N GLN A 58 -5.24 9.23 -0.57
CA GLN A 58 -5.41 7.79 -0.71
C GLN A 58 -4.05 7.11 -0.83
N VAL A 59 -3.93 5.97 -0.20
CA VAL A 59 -2.78 5.09 -0.37
C VAL A 59 -3.22 3.88 -1.17
N LEU A 60 -2.51 3.60 -2.24
CA LEU A 60 -2.75 2.45 -3.09
C LEU A 60 -1.56 1.51 -2.98
N MET A 61 -1.84 0.25 -2.71
CA MET A 61 -0.83 -0.78 -2.72
C MET A 61 -1.18 -1.79 -3.81
N SER A 62 -0.32 -1.96 -4.78
CA SER A 62 -0.56 -2.86 -5.90
C SER A 62 0.42 -4.02 -5.91
N PHE A 63 -0.11 -5.21 -6.18
CA PHE A 63 0.65 -6.44 -6.35
C PHE A 63 0.27 -7.09 -7.68
N PRO A 64 1.20 -7.73 -8.39
CA PRO A 64 0.82 -8.76 -9.35
C PRO A 64 0.01 -9.85 -8.65
N GLU A 65 -0.96 -10.44 -9.33
CA GLU A 65 -1.87 -11.45 -8.71
C GLU A 65 -1.10 -12.60 -8.05
N ALA A 66 -0.04 -13.10 -8.71
CA ALA A 66 0.78 -14.17 -8.15
C ALA A 66 1.39 -13.80 -6.79
N HIS A 67 1.81 -12.56 -6.63
CA HIS A 67 2.37 -12.07 -5.36
C HIS A 67 1.27 -11.86 -4.32
N ALA A 68 0.11 -11.38 -4.75
CA ALA A 68 -1.04 -11.24 -3.85
C ALA A 68 -1.46 -12.59 -3.26
N LEU A 69 -1.49 -13.64 -4.07
CA LEU A 69 -1.79 -15.00 -3.59
C LEU A 69 -0.74 -15.51 -2.60
N HIS A 70 0.53 -15.22 -2.85
CA HIS A 70 1.61 -15.58 -1.94
C HIS A 70 1.49 -14.85 -0.60
N VAL A 71 1.19 -13.55 -0.63
CA VAL A 71 0.96 -12.75 0.56
C VAL A 71 -0.27 -13.26 1.33
N ALA A 72 -1.37 -13.57 0.64
CA ALA A 72 -2.55 -14.14 1.25
C ALA A 72 -2.25 -15.47 1.95
N SER A 73 -1.46 -16.34 1.31
CA SER A 73 -1.03 -17.59 1.91
C SER A 73 -0.26 -17.37 3.21
N LYS A 74 0.66 -16.39 3.23
CA LYS A 74 1.41 -16.04 4.43
C LYS A 74 0.50 -15.49 5.54
N MET A 75 -0.47 -14.66 5.17
CA MET A 75 -1.48 -14.15 6.11
C MET A 75 -2.33 -15.27 6.70
N MET A 76 -2.56 -16.33 5.95
CA MET A 76 -3.35 -17.51 6.33
C MET A 76 -2.47 -18.65 6.87
N MET A 77 -1.34 -18.32 7.44
CA MET A 77 -0.43 -19.27 8.12
C MET A 77 0.13 -20.37 7.21
N GLY A 78 0.36 -20.04 5.94
CA GLY A 78 0.95 -20.95 4.97
C GLY A 78 -0.06 -21.84 4.25
N MET A 79 -1.34 -21.63 4.43
CA MET A 79 -2.36 -22.38 3.67
C MET A 79 -2.22 -22.10 2.17
N PRO A 80 -2.31 -23.12 1.30
CA PRO A 80 -2.24 -22.88 -0.14
C PRO A 80 -3.39 -22.00 -0.62
N VAL A 81 -3.05 -20.94 -1.37
CA VAL A 81 -4.02 -20.04 -1.99
C VAL A 81 -3.78 -20.06 -3.49
N THR A 82 -4.71 -20.63 -4.24
CA THR A 82 -4.59 -20.79 -5.69
C THR A 82 -5.41 -19.80 -6.50
N ALA A 83 -6.35 -19.14 -5.84
CA ALA A 83 -7.21 -18.13 -6.47
C ALA A 83 -7.59 -17.07 -5.45
N LEU A 84 -7.87 -15.87 -5.96
CA LEU A 84 -8.34 -14.75 -5.14
C LEU A 84 -9.85 -14.92 -4.89
N ASP A 85 -10.17 -15.51 -3.76
CA ASP A 85 -11.53 -15.66 -3.24
C ASP A 85 -11.81 -14.64 -2.12
N ASP A 86 -13.00 -14.71 -1.52
CA ASP A 86 -13.39 -13.79 -0.45
C ASP A 86 -12.45 -13.88 0.76
N MET A 87 -11.99 -15.08 1.10
CA MET A 87 -11.12 -15.29 2.25
C MET A 87 -9.72 -14.73 2.00
N SER A 88 -9.13 -15.01 0.86
CA SER A 88 -7.81 -14.46 0.49
C SER A 88 -7.86 -12.95 0.27
N ALA A 89 -8.94 -12.43 -0.31
CA ALA A 89 -9.15 -10.99 -0.45
C ALA A 89 -9.23 -10.30 0.92
N SER A 90 -9.93 -10.90 1.87
CA SER A 90 -10.00 -10.39 3.25
C SER A 90 -8.63 -10.40 3.93
N ALA A 91 -7.83 -11.43 3.70
CA ALA A 91 -6.48 -11.51 4.25
C ALA A 91 -5.59 -10.39 3.69
N ILE A 92 -5.66 -10.13 2.40
CA ILE A 92 -4.89 -9.05 1.76
C ILE A 92 -5.35 -7.68 2.26
N ASN A 93 -6.66 -7.47 2.40
CA ASN A 93 -7.19 -6.23 2.98
C ASN A 93 -6.71 -6.02 4.40
N GLU A 94 -6.63 -7.08 5.21
CA GLU A 94 -6.11 -7.00 6.56
C GLU A 94 -4.64 -6.58 6.58
N LEU A 95 -3.83 -7.08 5.66
CA LEU A 95 -2.45 -6.62 5.51
C LEU A 95 -2.39 -5.11 5.30
N GLY A 96 -3.19 -4.59 4.38
CA GLY A 96 -3.28 -3.16 4.13
C GLY A 96 -3.70 -2.37 5.36
N ASN A 97 -4.69 -2.88 6.09
CA ASN A 97 -5.16 -2.27 7.34
C ASN A 97 -4.06 -2.22 8.40
N MET A 98 -3.30 -3.29 8.57
CA MET A 98 -2.17 -3.35 9.50
C MET A 98 -1.08 -2.35 9.13
N MET A 99 -0.74 -2.24 7.86
CA MET A 99 0.25 -1.28 7.37
C MET A 99 -0.16 0.16 7.66
N MET A 100 -1.40 0.49 7.35
CA MET A 100 -1.91 1.84 7.55
C MET A 100 -2.08 2.18 9.03
N GLY A 101 -2.46 1.20 9.84
CA GLY A 101 -2.49 1.35 11.30
C GLY A 101 -1.11 1.64 11.88
N ASN A 102 -0.09 0.93 11.42
CA ASN A 102 1.29 1.19 11.83
C ASN A 102 1.77 2.57 11.37
N ALA A 103 1.45 2.97 10.14
CA ALA A 103 1.79 4.30 9.64
C ALA A 103 1.15 5.40 10.49
N ALA A 104 -0.13 5.24 10.86
CA ALA A 104 -0.83 6.17 11.75
C ALA A 104 -0.13 6.26 13.12
N THR A 105 0.31 5.15 13.66
CA THR A 105 1.04 5.11 14.92
C THR A 105 2.38 5.86 14.81
N ILE A 106 3.15 5.62 13.76
CA ILE A 106 4.42 6.32 13.53
C ILE A 106 4.19 7.82 13.41
N LEU A 107 3.19 8.24 12.64
CA LEU A 107 2.85 9.67 12.51
C LEU A 107 2.44 10.29 13.84
N SER A 108 1.67 9.57 14.65
CA SER A 108 1.24 10.06 15.96
C SER A 108 2.42 10.33 16.90
N THR A 109 3.50 9.56 16.81
CA THR A 109 4.73 9.83 17.59
C THR A 109 5.40 11.14 17.20
N LYS A 110 5.09 11.63 16.01
CA LYS A 110 5.57 12.93 15.50
C LYS A 110 4.57 14.06 15.71
N GLY A 111 3.49 13.80 16.42
CA GLY A 111 2.42 14.76 16.67
C GLY A 111 1.47 14.97 15.50
N ILE A 112 1.46 14.08 14.52
CA ILE A 112 0.59 14.17 13.34
C ILE A 112 -0.57 13.18 13.49
N ALA A 113 -1.79 13.72 13.52
CA ALA A 113 -3.02 12.92 13.62
C ALA A 113 -3.49 12.48 12.24
N MET A 114 -3.71 11.18 12.10
CA MET A 114 -4.18 10.57 10.85
C MET A 114 -5.19 9.47 11.17
N ASP A 115 -6.30 9.48 10.45
CA ASP A 115 -7.30 8.40 10.46
C ASP A 115 -7.32 7.70 9.12
N ILE A 116 -7.71 6.45 9.12
CA ILE A 116 -7.81 5.62 7.91
C ILE A 116 -9.25 5.15 7.71
N THR A 117 -9.62 5.00 6.43
CA THR A 117 -10.87 4.33 6.06
C THR A 117 -10.66 2.82 5.93
N PRO A 118 -11.72 2.01 5.97
CA PRO A 118 -11.58 0.59 5.69
C PRO A 118 -10.98 0.36 4.29
N PRO A 119 -10.14 -0.67 4.13
CA PRO A 119 -9.53 -0.96 2.84
C PRO A 119 -10.55 -1.49 1.84
N THR A 120 -10.37 -1.11 0.58
CA THR A 120 -11.12 -1.62 -0.57
C THR A 120 -10.16 -2.34 -1.49
N LEU A 121 -10.49 -3.56 -1.89
CA LEU A 121 -9.69 -4.34 -2.83
C LEU A 121 -10.28 -4.20 -4.22
N CYS A 122 -9.42 -3.82 -5.16
CA CYS A 122 -9.74 -3.73 -6.59
C CYS A 122 -8.89 -4.72 -7.37
N ARG A 123 -9.43 -5.21 -8.47
CA ARG A 123 -8.79 -6.23 -9.29
C ARG A 123 -8.92 -5.90 -10.77
N GLY A 124 -7.85 -6.15 -11.53
CA GLY A 124 -7.84 -6.00 -12.98
C GLY A 124 -7.52 -4.58 -13.45
N ASN A 125 -8.01 -4.25 -14.65
CA ASN A 125 -7.80 -2.94 -15.25
C ASN A 125 -8.61 -1.88 -14.51
N VAL A 126 -7.97 -1.21 -13.58
CA VAL A 126 -8.58 -0.11 -12.83
C VAL A 126 -8.04 1.20 -13.38
N TYR A 127 -8.95 2.03 -13.90
CA TYR A 127 -8.66 3.41 -14.23
C TYR A 127 -9.18 4.29 -13.12
N LEU A 128 -8.26 4.96 -12.44
CA LEU A 128 -8.62 5.90 -11.38
C LEU A 128 -8.45 7.31 -11.90
N LYS A 129 -9.57 7.98 -12.14
CA LYS A 129 -9.56 9.40 -12.42
C LYS A 129 -9.50 10.13 -11.08
N GLN A 130 -8.33 10.62 -10.75
CA GLN A 130 -8.14 11.38 -9.52
C GLN A 130 -8.17 12.88 -9.78
N SER A 131 -8.70 13.61 -8.82
CA SER A 131 -8.67 15.07 -8.82
C SER A 131 -7.27 15.63 -8.59
N TYR A 132 -6.31 14.77 -8.34
CA TYR A 132 -4.94 15.11 -8.01
C TYR A 132 -4.07 15.05 -9.26
N SER A 133 -3.19 16.03 -9.40
CA SER A 133 -2.35 16.16 -10.57
C SER A 133 -1.17 15.19 -10.63
N GLN A 134 -0.76 14.63 -9.48
CA GLN A 134 0.42 13.77 -9.39
C GLN A 134 0.26 12.72 -8.31
N ASN A 135 0.83 11.55 -8.57
CA ASN A 135 0.95 10.46 -7.61
C ASN A 135 2.43 10.08 -7.47
N ILE A 136 2.89 9.96 -6.24
CA ILE A 136 4.21 9.41 -5.97
C ILE A 136 4.08 7.90 -5.84
N CYS A 137 4.82 7.19 -6.66
CA CYS A 137 4.91 5.74 -6.62
C CYS A 137 6.28 5.32 -6.08
N VAL A 138 6.28 4.45 -5.09
CA VAL A 138 7.51 3.90 -4.51
C VAL A 138 7.50 2.39 -4.72
N PRO A 139 8.43 1.85 -5.53
CA PRO A 139 8.53 0.40 -5.68
C PRO A 139 9.16 -0.24 -4.45
N LEU A 140 8.57 -1.34 -4.01
CA LEU A 140 9.14 -2.19 -2.98
C LEU A 140 9.53 -3.52 -3.64
N THR A 141 10.77 -3.93 -3.49
CA THR A 141 11.31 -5.12 -4.15
C THR A 141 11.98 -6.05 -3.17
N SER A 142 11.99 -7.34 -3.48
CA SER A 142 12.78 -8.33 -2.76
C SER A 142 13.32 -9.37 -3.74
N ASP A 143 14.26 -10.18 -3.28
CA ASP A 143 14.80 -11.27 -4.09
C ASP A 143 13.78 -12.39 -4.36
N ALA A 144 12.75 -12.47 -3.51
CA ALA A 144 11.69 -13.49 -3.60
C ALA A 144 10.39 -12.99 -4.25
N VAL A 145 10.13 -11.67 -4.21
CA VAL A 145 8.90 -11.05 -4.70
C VAL A 145 9.26 -9.78 -5.46
N SER A 146 8.96 -9.73 -6.73
CA SER A 146 9.60 -8.74 -7.56
C SER A 146 9.00 -7.34 -7.53
N TYR A 147 7.73 -7.06 -7.29
CA TYR A 147 7.26 -5.67 -7.23
C TYR A 147 5.94 -5.51 -6.49
N THR A 148 5.99 -4.80 -5.39
CA THR A 148 4.84 -4.15 -4.78
C THR A 148 5.03 -2.65 -4.94
N HIS A 149 4.00 -1.92 -5.33
CA HIS A 149 4.06 -0.48 -5.48
C HIS A 149 3.17 0.19 -4.43
N LEU A 150 3.76 1.10 -3.67
CA LEU A 150 3.03 2.00 -2.81
C LEU A 150 2.85 3.32 -3.54
N THR A 151 1.61 3.68 -3.81
CA THR A 151 1.27 4.93 -4.51
C THR A 151 0.60 5.88 -3.54
N LEU A 152 1.15 7.07 -3.43
CA LEU A 152 0.68 8.10 -2.53
C LEU A 152 0.28 9.33 -3.35
N PRO A 153 -0.97 9.82 -3.24
CA PRO A 153 -1.36 11.06 -3.89
C PRO A 153 -0.67 12.24 -3.22
N THR A 154 -0.27 13.21 -4.04
CA THR A 154 0.56 14.33 -3.59
C THR A 154 -0.21 15.61 -3.29
N SER A 155 -1.51 15.65 -3.54
CA SER A 155 -2.28 16.84 -3.29
C SER A 155 -2.94 16.78 -1.92
N ASP A 156 -3.07 17.91 -1.29
CA ASP A 156 -3.77 18.13 -0.02
C ASP A 156 -3.08 17.57 1.22
N LEU A 157 -1.77 17.45 1.18
CA LEU A 157 -1.01 17.47 2.41
C LEU A 157 -0.96 18.90 2.91
N VAL A 158 -1.85 19.19 3.77
CA VAL A 158 -1.89 20.51 4.42
C VAL A 158 -1.06 20.45 5.69
#